data_60d0e2c27eff9d300a90bd3a97acc2c0
#
_entry.id   60d0e2c27eff9d300a90bd3a97acc2c0
#
_cell.length_a   1.000
_cell.length_b   1.000
_cell.length_c   1.000
_cell.angle_alpha   90.00
_cell.angle_beta   90.00
_cell.angle_gamma   90.00
#
_symmetry.space_group_name_H-M   'P 1'
#
loop_
_entity.id
_entity.type
_entity.pdbx_description
1 polymer ?
#
loop_
_entity_poly.entity_id
_entity_poly.type
_entity_poly.pdbx_seq_one_letter_code
_entity_poly.pdbx_strand_id
1 'polypeptide(L)'
;GMKPHFINGTKGKAFYADINFDLLGEIAKKIVQKELEDIYNQFIIKPLELEHTFLCKKTSSFAPIYLNATPLYRPLIVSSAGASGGIVSTAQDTMKFLKSFYSGKLFKETYLPMLYRWNRIRWYPMEYGIGIMRCKMSRLMSPFFPAPEIIGHSGSFGTFAFYCPSKNLFITGTINQ
;
A
#
# COMPACT_ATOMS: atom_id res chain seq x y z
N GLY A 1 -4.36 13.72 25.65
CA GLY A 1 -4.06 13.84 24.24
C GLY A 1 -2.89 12.96 23.84
N MET A 2 -2.96 12.30 22.69
CA MET A 2 -1.85 11.51 22.15
C MET A 2 -0.66 12.43 21.88
N LYS A 3 0.52 12.06 22.36
CA LYS A 3 1.75 12.78 22.03
C LYS A 3 2.18 12.42 20.60
N PRO A 4 2.62 13.38 19.77
CA PRO A 4 3.17 13.06 18.47
C PRO A 4 4.42 12.18 18.62
N HIS A 5 4.51 11.13 17.78
CA HIS A 5 5.65 10.20 17.80
C HIS A 5 6.93 10.77 17.14
N PHE A 6 6.93 12.03 16.74
CA PHE A 6 8.13 12.70 16.26
C PHE A 6 9.06 13.00 17.43
N ILE A 7 9.98 12.08 17.67
CA ILE A 7 11.06 12.29 18.64
C ILE A 7 12.25 12.85 17.86
N ASN A 8 12.76 14.01 18.28
CA ASN A 8 14.02 14.55 17.77
C ASN A 8 15.12 13.47 17.91
N GLY A 9 15.85 13.23 16.81
CA GLY A 9 16.92 12.22 16.78
C GLY A 9 16.56 10.88 16.12
N THR A 10 15.40 10.74 15.49
CA THR A 10 15.02 9.54 14.73
C THR A 10 15.43 9.60 13.25
N LYS A 11 16.39 10.46 12.89
CA LYS A 11 16.92 10.54 11.52
C LYS A 11 17.37 9.14 11.03
N GLY A 12 16.87 8.71 9.88
CA GLY A 12 17.15 7.39 9.32
C GLY A 12 16.25 6.25 9.83
N LYS A 13 15.23 6.56 10.64
CA LYS A 13 14.19 5.61 11.06
C LYS A 13 12.84 6.01 10.49
N ALA A 14 12.08 5.04 9.99
CA ALA A 14 10.69 5.24 9.59
C ALA A 14 9.76 4.85 10.74
N PHE A 15 8.69 5.60 10.87
CA PHE A 15 7.56 5.26 11.71
C PHE A 15 6.31 5.20 10.84
N TYR A 16 5.78 3.98 10.67
CA TYR A 16 4.54 3.77 9.94
C TYR A 16 3.33 4.16 10.82
N ALA A 17 2.42 4.94 10.25
CA ALA A 17 1.16 5.28 10.90
C ALA A 17 0.08 5.56 9.85
N ASP A 18 -1.08 4.95 10.00
CA ASP A 18 -2.22 5.08 9.09
C ASP A 18 -2.68 6.53 8.98
N ILE A 19 -2.63 7.28 10.08
CA ILE A 19 -2.99 8.70 10.11
C ILE A 19 -2.26 9.56 9.07
N ASN A 20 -1.05 9.17 8.65
CA ASN A 20 -0.32 9.90 7.61
C ASN A 20 -1.04 9.80 6.26
N PHE A 21 -1.62 8.65 5.96
CA PHE A 21 -2.38 8.43 4.72
C PHE A 21 -3.74 9.11 4.79
N ASP A 22 -4.39 9.12 5.95
CA ASP A 22 -5.66 9.83 6.15
C ASP A 22 -5.47 11.34 5.96
N LEU A 23 -4.38 11.90 6.51
CA LEU A 23 -4.03 13.30 6.29
C LEU A 23 -3.74 13.62 4.81
N LEU A 24 -3.04 12.72 4.10
CA LEU A 24 -2.82 12.86 2.66
C LEU A 24 -4.14 12.80 1.89
N GLY A 25 -5.07 11.94 2.29
CA GLY A 25 -6.42 11.88 1.73
C GLY A 25 -7.17 13.20 1.90
N GLU A 26 -7.16 13.79 3.09
CA GLU A 26 -7.78 15.09 3.36
C GLU A 26 -7.11 16.23 2.58
N ILE A 27 -5.79 16.21 2.44
CA ILE A 27 -5.06 17.18 1.60
C ILE A 27 -5.49 17.04 0.14
N ALA A 28 -5.57 15.81 -0.38
CA ALA A 28 -6.01 15.56 -1.75
C ALA A 28 -7.45 16.07 -1.99
N LYS A 29 -8.37 15.78 -1.07
CA LYS A 29 -9.75 16.28 -1.12
C LYS A 29 -9.78 17.81 -1.19
N LYS A 30 -8.99 18.48 -0.36
CA LYS A 30 -8.92 19.94 -0.30
C LYS A 30 -8.34 20.56 -1.57
N ILE A 31 -7.33 19.93 -2.17
CA ILE A 31 -6.70 20.42 -3.41
C ILE A 31 -7.62 20.20 -4.62
N VAL A 32 -8.19 19.00 -4.74
CA VAL A 32 -9.01 18.60 -5.89
C VAL A 32 -10.45 19.11 -5.76
N GLN A 33 -10.88 19.49 -4.56
CA GLN A 33 -12.26 19.89 -4.21
C GLN A 33 -13.28 18.79 -4.54
N LYS A 34 -12.95 17.54 -4.25
CA LYS A 34 -13.79 16.37 -4.45
C LYS A 34 -13.66 15.40 -3.27
N GLU A 35 -14.65 14.52 -3.13
CA GLU A 35 -14.56 13.44 -2.17
C GLU A 35 -13.53 12.38 -2.61
N LEU A 36 -13.00 11.63 -1.64
CA LEU A 36 -11.92 10.67 -1.86
C LEU A 36 -12.30 9.61 -2.91
N GLU A 37 -13.55 9.15 -2.92
CA GLU A 37 -14.06 8.21 -3.92
C GLU A 37 -13.96 8.76 -5.34
N ASP A 38 -14.35 10.03 -5.53
CA ASP A 38 -14.29 10.69 -6.83
C ASP A 38 -12.85 10.90 -7.30
N ILE A 39 -11.95 11.19 -6.37
CA ILE A 39 -10.51 11.31 -6.64
C ILE A 39 -9.96 9.97 -7.12
N TYR A 40 -10.23 8.88 -6.41
CA TYR A 40 -9.80 7.55 -6.82
C TYR A 40 -10.40 7.13 -8.17
N ASN A 41 -11.69 7.39 -8.37
CA ASN A 41 -12.37 7.12 -9.65
C ASN A 41 -11.74 7.90 -10.80
N GLN A 42 -11.50 9.19 -10.60
CA GLN A 42 -11.00 10.07 -11.67
C GLN A 42 -9.55 9.79 -12.05
N PHE A 43 -8.67 9.54 -11.06
CA PHE A 43 -7.23 9.52 -11.30
C PHE A 43 -6.63 8.11 -11.33
N ILE A 44 -7.36 7.10 -10.85
CA ILE A 44 -6.84 5.74 -10.73
C ILE A 44 -7.79 4.72 -11.39
N ILE A 45 -9.00 4.60 -10.87
CA ILE A 45 -9.89 3.47 -11.21
C ILE A 45 -10.30 3.52 -12.68
N LYS A 46 -10.86 4.63 -13.14
CA LYS A 46 -11.30 4.80 -14.53
C LYS A 46 -10.14 4.79 -15.53
N PRO A 47 -9.03 5.54 -15.32
CA PRO A 47 -7.92 5.54 -16.27
C PRO A 47 -7.23 4.19 -16.43
N LEU A 48 -7.30 3.32 -15.40
CA LEU A 48 -6.72 1.98 -15.43
C LEU A 48 -7.74 0.87 -15.70
N GLU A 49 -9.02 1.22 -15.89
CA GLU A 49 -10.11 0.26 -16.11
C GLU A 49 -10.13 -0.84 -15.03
N LEU A 50 -10.13 -0.41 -13.75
CA LEU A 50 -10.19 -1.31 -12.61
C LEU A 50 -11.66 -1.62 -12.29
N GLU A 51 -12.21 -2.65 -12.91
CA GLU A 51 -13.64 -2.95 -12.89
C GLU A 51 -14.14 -3.42 -11.50
N HIS A 52 -13.25 -4.00 -10.69
CA HIS A 52 -13.57 -4.58 -9.39
C HIS A 52 -12.86 -3.87 -8.23
N THR A 53 -12.52 -2.59 -8.43
CA THR A 53 -11.83 -1.78 -7.42
C THR A 53 -12.71 -0.60 -7.00
N PHE A 54 -12.89 -0.42 -5.70
CA PHE A 54 -13.73 0.65 -5.16
C PHE A 54 -13.32 1.03 -3.73
N LEU A 55 -13.68 2.25 -3.32
CA LEU A 55 -13.58 2.66 -1.92
C LEU A 55 -14.72 2.01 -1.13
N CYS A 56 -14.39 1.28 -0.09
CA CYS A 56 -15.36 0.56 0.74
C CYS A 56 -16.37 1.49 1.41
N LYS A 57 -17.63 1.13 1.34
CA LYS A 57 -18.73 1.75 2.08
C LYS A 57 -19.27 0.77 3.12
N LYS A 58 -20.02 1.27 4.08
CA LYS A 58 -20.67 0.45 5.14
C LYS A 58 -21.53 -0.67 4.57
N THR A 59 -22.10 -0.45 3.38
CA THR A 59 -22.97 -1.39 2.66
C THR A 59 -22.26 -2.22 1.62
N SER A 60 -20.93 -2.06 1.44
CA SER A 60 -20.17 -2.81 0.44
C SER A 60 -20.12 -4.30 0.78
N SER A 61 -20.20 -5.12 -0.27
CA SER A 61 -20.01 -6.56 -0.18
C SER A 61 -18.65 -6.95 -0.75
N PHE A 62 -17.90 -7.77 -0.03
CA PHE A 62 -16.60 -8.32 -0.45
C PHE A 62 -16.33 -9.64 0.30
N ALA A 63 -15.30 -10.37 -0.09
CA ALA A 63 -14.94 -11.61 0.56
C ALA A 63 -14.63 -11.38 2.05
N PRO A 64 -15.06 -12.28 2.96
CA PRO A 64 -14.78 -12.14 4.38
C PRO A 64 -13.27 -12.16 4.65
N ILE A 65 -12.87 -11.44 5.68
CA ILE A 65 -11.54 -11.54 6.28
C ILE A 65 -11.57 -12.76 7.21
N TYR A 66 -10.49 -13.50 7.32
CA TYR A 66 -10.43 -14.63 8.25
C TYR A 66 -9.55 -14.29 9.46
N LEU A 67 -9.99 -14.70 10.63
CA LEU A 67 -9.18 -14.79 11.83
C LEU A 67 -9.08 -16.27 12.20
N ASN A 68 -7.92 -16.87 11.94
CA ASN A 68 -7.77 -18.32 11.91
C ASN A 68 -8.76 -18.95 10.90
N ALA A 69 -9.61 -19.88 11.34
CA ALA A 69 -10.64 -20.50 10.51
C ALA A 69 -12.00 -19.77 10.53
N THR A 70 -12.12 -18.65 11.26
CA THR A 70 -13.40 -17.96 11.44
C THR A 70 -13.55 -16.81 10.44
N PRO A 71 -14.54 -16.84 9.55
CA PRO A 71 -14.80 -15.75 8.63
C PRO A 71 -15.38 -14.54 9.37
N LEU A 72 -14.80 -13.35 9.13
CA LEU A 72 -15.23 -12.09 9.70
C LEU A 72 -15.68 -11.15 8.59
N TYR A 73 -16.94 -10.79 8.58
CA TYR A 73 -17.48 -9.79 7.69
C TYR A 73 -17.53 -8.44 8.41
N ARG A 74 -16.61 -7.54 8.04
CA ARG A 74 -16.38 -6.26 8.76
C ARG A 74 -16.34 -5.04 7.84
N PRO A 75 -17.39 -4.76 7.05
CA PRO A 75 -17.39 -3.62 6.13
C PRO A 75 -17.25 -2.27 6.84
N LEU A 76 -17.73 -2.15 8.07
CA LEU A 76 -17.58 -0.93 8.88
C LEU A 76 -16.11 -0.61 9.17
N ILE A 77 -15.30 -1.63 9.51
CA ILE A 77 -13.86 -1.45 9.80
C ILE A 77 -13.15 -1.02 8.52
N VAL A 78 -13.36 -1.73 7.41
CA VAL A 78 -12.71 -1.41 6.14
C VAL A 78 -13.12 -0.02 5.64
N SER A 79 -14.41 0.32 5.73
CA SER A 79 -14.89 1.65 5.31
C SER A 79 -14.36 2.79 6.18
N SER A 80 -14.06 2.54 7.45
CA SER A 80 -13.49 3.56 8.34
C SER A 80 -12.01 3.84 8.08
N ALA A 81 -11.32 2.93 7.40
CA ALA A 81 -9.91 3.11 7.06
C ALA A 81 -9.65 4.14 5.95
N GLY A 82 -10.68 4.57 5.21
CA GLY A 82 -10.58 5.67 4.26
C GLY A 82 -9.35 5.60 3.34
N ALA A 83 -8.50 6.63 3.38
CA ALA A 83 -7.29 6.72 2.57
C ALA A 83 -6.17 5.78 3.06
N SER A 84 -6.21 5.33 4.30
CA SER A 84 -5.16 4.49 4.88
C SER A 84 -5.31 3.00 4.56
N GLY A 85 -6.49 2.55 4.08
CA GLY A 85 -6.69 1.13 3.77
C GLY A 85 -8.11 0.75 3.32
N GLY A 86 -8.95 1.73 2.98
CA GLY A 86 -10.36 1.51 2.64
C GLY A 86 -10.63 1.00 1.22
N ILE A 87 -9.62 0.66 0.43
CA ILE A 87 -9.81 0.15 -0.94
C ILE A 87 -10.07 -1.37 -0.90
N VAL A 88 -11.12 -1.78 -1.59
CA VAL A 88 -11.41 -3.18 -1.92
C VAL A 88 -11.08 -3.40 -3.39
N SER A 89 -10.38 -4.48 -3.70
CA SER A 89 -9.93 -4.79 -5.06
C SER A 89 -9.77 -6.30 -5.27
N THR A 90 -9.58 -6.71 -6.51
CA THR A 90 -9.14 -8.05 -6.87
C THR A 90 -7.64 -8.10 -7.06
N ALA A 91 -7.04 -9.30 -7.00
CA ALA A 91 -5.62 -9.49 -7.33
C ALA A 91 -5.30 -9.04 -8.75
N GLN A 92 -6.23 -9.21 -9.69
CA GLN A 92 -6.07 -8.80 -11.08
C GLN A 92 -6.03 -7.28 -11.24
N ASP A 93 -6.97 -6.55 -10.61
CA ASP A 93 -6.98 -5.09 -10.65
C ASP A 93 -5.78 -4.50 -9.91
N THR A 94 -5.42 -5.09 -8.76
CA THR A 94 -4.21 -4.70 -8.02
C THR A 94 -2.95 -4.91 -8.89
N MET A 95 -2.90 -5.96 -9.71
CA MET A 95 -1.82 -6.19 -10.66
C MET A 95 -1.77 -5.11 -11.75
N LYS A 96 -2.93 -4.73 -12.32
CA LYS A 96 -3.02 -3.63 -13.30
C LYS A 96 -2.52 -2.32 -12.68
N PHE A 97 -2.96 -2.03 -11.45
CA PHE A 97 -2.51 -0.85 -10.70
C PHE A 97 -1.00 -0.87 -10.49
N LEU A 98 -0.46 -1.96 -9.96
CA LEU A 98 0.96 -2.09 -9.62
C LEU A 98 1.86 -1.91 -10.86
N LYS A 99 1.52 -2.54 -11.98
CA LYS A 99 2.23 -2.35 -13.25
C LYS A 99 2.17 -0.90 -13.73
N SER A 100 1.00 -0.27 -13.64
CA SER A 100 0.79 1.11 -14.06
C SER A 100 1.54 2.11 -13.18
N PHE A 101 1.66 1.82 -11.89
CA PHE A 101 2.40 2.63 -10.93
C PHE A 101 3.90 2.69 -11.28
N TYR A 102 4.51 1.54 -11.60
CA TYR A 102 5.94 1.46 -11.89
C TYR A 102 6.31 1.77 -13.36
N SER A 103 5.33 1.83 -14.28
CA SER A 103 5.57 2.15 -15.70
C SER A 103 5.28 3.61 -16.07
N GLY A 104 5.08 4.49 -15.09
CA GLY A 104 4.82 5.90 -15.35
C GLY A 104 3.43 6.22 -15.94
N LYS A 105 2.51 5.25 -15.96
CA LYS A 105 1.17 5.43 -16.50
C LYS A 105 0.28 6.34 -15.63
N LEU A 106 0.48 6.32 -14.31
CA LEU A 106 -0.25 7.15 -13.35
C LEU A 106 0.40 8.51 -13.11
N PHE A 107 1.73 8.56 -13.15
CA PHE A 107 2.54 9.76 -13.00
C PHE A 107 3.90 9.53 -13.65
N LYS A 108 4.66 10.60 -13.89
CA LYS A 108 5.97 10.50 -14.54
C LYS A 108 6.92 9.64 -13.71
N GLU A 109 7.58 8.65 -14.33
CA GLU A 109 8.55 7.75 -13.67
C GLU A 109 9.67 8.49 -12.93
N THR A 110 9.98 9.72 -13.37
CA THR A 110 10.99 10.58 -12.73
C THR A 110 10.68 10.89 -11.27
N TYR A 111 9.43 10.66 -10.80
CA TYR A 111 9.06 10.80 -9.39
C TYR A 111 9.34 9.55 -8.55
N LEU A 112 9.49 8.37 -9.16
CA LEU A 112 9.73 7.12 -8.41
C LEU A 112 10.95 7.20 -7.48
N PRO A 113 12.11 7.77 -7.90
CA PRO A 113 13.26 7.90 -7.02
C PRO A 113 13.00 8.70 -5.74
N MET A 114 12.03 9.63 -5.78
CA MET A 114 11.66 10.40 -4.59
C MET A 114 11.00 9.52 -3.52
N LEU A 115 10.32 8.46 -3.94
CA LEU A 115 9.67 7.49 -3.05
C LEU A 115 10.70 6.56 -2.39
N TYR A 116 11.88 6.38 -3.01
CA TYR A 116 12.92 5.42 -2.59
C TYR A 116 13.85 5.97 -1.49
N ARG A 117 13.35 6.87 -0.65
CA ARG A 117 14.10 7.35 0.52
C ARG A 117 13.98 6.36 1.66
N TRP A 118 14.72 5.27 1.55
CA TRP A 118 14.65 4.15 2.46
C TRP A 118 15.14 4.50 3.86
N ASN A 119 14.31 4.20 4.85
CA ASN A 119 14.61 4.31 6.27
C ASN A 119 14.26 2.99 6.93
N ARG A 120 15.04 2.61 7.95
CA ARG A 120 14.77 1.38 8.69
C ARG A 120 13.44 1.49 9.43
N ILE A 121 12.58 0.48 9.25
CA ILE A 121 11.45 0.23 10.13
C ILE A 121 11.89 -0.79 11.20
N ARG A 122 11.12 -0.94 12.25
CA ARG A 122 11.46 -1.75 13.43
C ARG A 122 11.93 -3.19 13.13
N TRP A 123 11.50 -3.77 12.02
CA TRP A 123 11.72 -5.16 11.67
C TRP A 123 12.66 -5.27 10.45
N TYR A 124 13.88 -5.76 10.66
CA TYR A 124 14.75 -6.18 9.56
C TYR A 124 14.19 -7.46 8.89
N PRO A 125 14.20 -7.61 7.57
CA PRO A 125 14.90 -6.81 6.55
C PRO A 125 14.04 -5.72 5.88
N MET A 126 13.00 -5.24 6.56
CA MET A 126 12.07 -4.27 6.02
C MET A 126 12.56 -2.84 6.17
N GLU A 127 12.41 -2.06 5.10
CA GLU A 127 12.64 -0.62 5.08
C GLU A 127 11.40 0.07 4.51
N TYR A 128 11.22 1.33 4.86
CA TYR A 128 10.08 2.12 4.41
C TYR A 128 10.55 3.39 3.71
N GLY A 129 10.01 3.64 2.52
CA GLY A 129 10.16 4.88 1.78
C GLY A 129 8.99 5.83 2.00
N ILE A 130 8.63 6.59 0.99
CA ILE A 130 7.44 7.44 1.03
C ILE A 130 6.27 6.65 0.45
N GLY A 131 5.44 6.08 1.33
CA GLY A 131 4.25 5.31 0.95
C GLY A 131 4.52 3.90 0.40
N ILE A 132 5.76 3.43 0.39
CA ILE A 132 6.14 2.10 -0.10
C ILE A 132 7.09 1.39 0.85
N MET A 133 7.02 0.07 0.89
CA MET A 133 7.93 -0.81 1.60
C MET A 133 8.99 -1.39 0.67
N ARG A 134 10.16 -1.71 1.23
CA ARG A 134 11.17 -2.52 0.57
C ARG A 134 11.58 -3.67 1.49
N CYS A 135 11.69 -4.86 0.94
CA CYS A 135 12.34 -5.99 1.58
C CYS A 135 13.63 -6.31 0.82
N LYS A 136 14.77 -6.19 1.51
CA LYS A 136 16.10 -6.47 0.95
C LYS A 136 16.89 -7.31 1.94
N MET A 137 17.00 -8.59 1.65
CA MET A 137 17.79 -9.51 2.47
C MET A 137 19.29 -9.38 2.14
N SER A 138 20.12 -9.37 3.18
CA SER A 138 21.57 -9.40 2.98
C SER A 138 22.01 -10.80 2.52
N ARG A 139 23.13 -10.86 1.79
CA ARG A 139 23.75 -12.14 1.40
C ARG A 139 24.12 -13.01 2.61
N LEU A 140 24.39 -12.40 3.76
CA LEU A 140 24.70 -13.13 4.99
C LEU A 140 23.50 -13.94 5.50
N MET A 141 22.27 -13.42 5.28
CA MET A 141 21.04 -14.12 5.70
C MET A 141 20.53 -15.14 4.68
N SER A 142 20.93 -15.01 3.42
CA SER A 142 20.57 -15.94 2.36
C SER A 142 21.79 -16.23 1.48
N PRO A 143 22.80 -16.94 2.01
CA PRO A 143 24.07 -17.14 1.33
C PRO A 143 23.96 -18.01 0.06
N PHE A 144 23.10 -19.01 0.07
CA PHE A 144 22.93 -19.97 -1.02
C PHE A 144 21.87 -19.53 -2.03
N PHE A 145 20.85 -18.81 -1.59
CA PHE A 145 19.74 -18.35 -2.41
C PHE A 145 19.55 -16.85 -2.23
N PRO A 146 20.33 -16.02 -2.93
CA PRO A 146 20.21 -14.57 -2.80
C PRO A 146 18.81 -14.12 -3.18
N ALA A 147 18.03 -13.72 -2.18
CA ALA A 147 16.69 -13.19 -2.39
C ALA A 147 16.78 -11.83 -3.09
N PRO A 148 16.08 -11.63 -4.22
CA PRO A 148 16.04 -10.34 -4.88
C PRO A 148 15.32 -9.32 -4.01
N GLU A 149 15.64 -8.05 -4.22
CA GLU A 149 14.89 -6.95 -3.62
C GLU A 149 13.46 -6.92 -4.16
N ILE A 150 12.49 -6.75 -3.26
CA ILE A 150 11.09 -6.51 -3.63
C ILE A 150 10.62 -5.19 -3.03
N ILE A 151 9.80 -4.46 -3.80
CA ILE A 151 9.29 -3.14 -3.45
C ILE A 151 7.77 -3.16 -3.61
N GLY A 152 7.03 -2.61 -2.65
CA GLY A 152 5.57 -2.60 -2.71
C GLY A 152 4.95 -2.35 -1.35
N HIS A 153 3.86 -3.01 -1.05
CA HIS A 153 3.20 -2.90 0.24
C HIS A 153 2.43 -4.18 0.60
N SER A 154 2.24 -4.40 1.89
CA SER A 154 1.33 -5.42 2.42
C SER A 154 0.31 -4.80 3.36
N GLY A 155 -0.90 -5.33 3.34
CA GLY A 155 -1.98 -4.91 4.23
C GLY A 155 -2.12 -5.81 5.46
N SER A 156 -2.75 -5.28 6.50
CA SER A 156 -2.98 -5.98 7.78
C SER A 156 -3.87 -7.22 7.65
N PHE A 157 -4.64 -7.33 6.58
CA PHE A 157 -5.50 -8.48 6.28
C PHE A 157 -4.84 -9.49 5.31
N GLY A 158 -3.51 -9.52 5.28
CA GLY A 158 -2.75 -10.47 4.48
C GLY A 158 -2.72 -10.16 2.98
N THR A 159 -3.20 -9.02 2.55
CA THR A 159 -3.06 -8.55 1.15
C THR A 159 -1.63 -8.13 0.86
N PHE A 160 -1.18 -8.34 -0.37
CA PHE A 160 0.15 -7.91 -0.79
C PHE A 160 0.19 -7.52 -2.26
N ALA A 161 1.06 -6.55 -2.57
CA ALA A 161 1.36 -6.08 -3.91
C ALA A 161 2.85 -5.69 -3.96
N PHE A 162 3.67 -6.51 -4.62
CA PHE A 162 5.12 -6.31 -4.70
C PHE A 162 5.64 -6.39 -6.14
N TYR A 163 6.66 -5.60 -6.40
CA TYR A 163 7.45 -5.58 -7.62
C TYR A 163 8.90 -5.96 -7.32
N CYS A 164 9.48 -6.84 -8.12
CA CYS A 164 10.88 -7.21 -8.09
C CYS A 164 11.60 -6.58 -9.29
N PRO A 165 12.33 -5.46 -9.12
CA PRO A 165 12.95 -4.75 -10.23
C PRO A 165 13.95 -5.59 -11.03
N SER A 166 14.79 -6.38 -10.34
CA SER A 166 15.85 -7.18 -10.97
C SER A 166 15.31 -8.34 -11.84
N LYS A 167 14.05 -8.72 -11.67
CA LYS A 167 13.39 -9.81 -12.42
C LYS A 167 12.24 -9.31 -13.28
N ASN A 168 11.92 -8.02 -13.21
CA ASN A 168 10.71 -7.44 -13.80
C ASN A 168 9.45 -8.26 -13.48
N LEU A 169 9.34 -8.71 -12.22
CA LEU A 169 8.29 -9.60 -11.76
C LEU A 169 7.35 -8.84 -10.82
N PHE A 170 6.06 -8.98 -11.03
CA PHE A 170 5.00 -8.41 -10.21
C PHE A 170 4.24 -9.53 -9.51
N ILE A 171 3.91 -9.34 -8.24
CA ILE A 171 3.18 -10.32 -7.43
C ILE A 171 2.11 -9.59 -6.65
N THR A 172 0.86 -10.05 -6.78
CA THR A 172 -0.28 -9.53 -6.02
C THR A 172 -1.14 -10.67 -5.52
N GLY A 173 -1.75 -10.49 -4.37
CA GLY A 173 -2.63 -11.52 -3.81
C GLY A 173 -3.04 -11.22 -2.38
N THR A 174 -3.61 -12.24 -1.76
CA THR A 174 -3.94 -12.24 -0.34
C THR A 174 -3.77 -13.64 0.23
N ILE A 175 -3.29 -13.71 1.46
CA ILE A 175 -3.34 -14.94 2.28
C ILE A 175 -4.62 -14.96 3.13
N ASN A 176 -5.37 -13.87 3.11
CA ASN A 176 -6.67 -13.68 3.74
C ASN A 176 -6.70 -14.09 5.24
N GLN A 177 -5.77 -13.55 6.01
CA GLN A 177 -5.67 -13.76 7.46
C GLN A 177 -5.76 -12.44 8.21
#